data_97e97e39b41bb1d9fd8d88c1ad14d342
#
_entry.id   97e97e39b41bb1d9fd8d88c1ad14d342
#
_cell.length_a   1.000
_cell.length_b   1.000
_cell.length_c   1.000
_cell.angle_alpha   90.00
_cell.angle_beta   90.00
_cell.angle_gamma   90.00
#
_symmetry.space_group_name_H-M   'P 1'
#
loop_
_entity.id
_entity.type
_entity.pdbx_description
1 polymer ?
#
loop_
_entity_poly.entity_id
_entity_poly.type
_entity_poly.pdbx_seq_one_letter_code
_entity_poly.pdbx_strand_id
1 'polypeptide(L)'
;LKMLREVHHFHGYIHVKAIPGADERLIELAGFYADRMSVNLELPTAESLKALAPNKSRKAILTPMRQVQLRREENKNELMLYRGAPKFVPAGQSTQMIIGATRESDLEIVSVAESLYQKFDLKRVFYSAFVNVNQDKQLPATMDGPPLLREHRLYQADWLLRFYEFEAKELLSEKNPN
;
A
#
# COMPACT_ATOMS: atom_id res chain seq x y z
N LEU A 1 3.43 7.62 19.57
CA LEU A 1 4.62 6.88 19.11
C LEU A 1 5.84 7.24 19.95
N LYS A 2 6.22 8.52 19.98
CA LYS A 2 7.37 9.01 20.78
C LYS A 2 7.32 8.49 22.22
N MET A 3 6.21 8.71 22.92
CA MET A 3 6.03 8.25 24.29
C MET A 3 6.20 6.72 24.44
N LEU A 4 5.68 5.92 23.49
CA LEU A 4 5.87 4.46 23.52
C LEU A 4 7.34 4.07 23.44
N ARG A 5 8.12 4.71 22.57
CA ARG A 5 9.54 4.39 22.39
C ARG A 5 10.43 4.96 23.48
N GLU A 6 10.26 6.25 23.85
CA GLU A 6 11.18 6.96 24.71
C GLU A 6 10.83 6.82 26.20
N VAL A 7 9.55 6.81 26.57
CA VAL A 7 9.10 6.74 27.96
C VAL A 7 8.80 5.31 28.40
N HIS A 8 8.06 4.58 27.57
CA HIS A 8 7.66 3.21 27.92
C HIS A 8 8.63 2.14 27.40
N HIS A 9 9.68 2.53 26.67
CA HIS A 9 10.71 1.64 26.10
C HIS A 9 10.10 0.43 25.36
N PHE A 10 8.99 0.66 24.64
CA PHE A 10 8.33 -0.39 23.87
C PHE A 10 9.18 -0.80 22.67
N HIS A 11 9.70 -2.02 22.67
CA HIS A 11 10.54 -2.58 21.62
C HIS A 11 9.78 -3.43 20.59
N GLY A 12 8.46 -3.57 20.76
CA GLY A 12 7.60 -4.30 19.82
C GLY A 12 7.45 -3.59 18.46
N TYR A 13 6.92 -4.33 17.49
CA TYR A 13 6.69 -3.83 16.14
C TYR A 13 5.59 -2.78 16.10
N ILE A 14 5.89 -1.64 15.47
CA ILE A 14 4.93 -0.54 15.27
C ILE A 14 4.70 -0.33 13.77
N HIS A 15 3.48 -0.53 13.33
CA HIS A 15 3.01 -0.19 11.99
C HIS A 15 2.08 1.03 12.07
N VAL A 16 2.43 2.08 11.35
CA VAL A 16 1.66 3.33 11.30
C VAL A 16 1.02 3.51 9.94
N LYS A 17 -0.24 3.92 9.94
CA LYS A 17 -0.93 4.35 8.73
C LYS A 17 -0.83 5.87 8.62
N ALA A 18 -0.16 6.37 7.59
CA ALA A 18 -0.16 7.79 7.23
C ALA A 18 -1.46 8.13 6.50
N ILE A 19 -2.08 9.23 6.91
CA ILE A 19 -3.32 9.71 6.30
C ILE A 19 -2.95 10.57 5.08
N PRO A 20 -3.58 10.38 3.90
CA PRO A 20 -3.39 11.26 2.76
C PRO A 20 -3.66 12.71 3.13
N GLY A 21 -2.72 13.61 2.81
CA GLY A 21 -2.79 15.02 3.20
C GLY A 21 -2.25 15.35 4.59
N ALA A 22 -1.69 14.37 5.32
CA ALA A 22 -0.98 14.66 6.56
C ALA A 22 0.26 15.55 6.33
N ASP A 23 0.61 16.34 7.34
CA ASP A 23 1.80 17.18 7.31
C ASP A 23 3.08 16.34 7.12
N GLU A 24 3.95 16.76 6.21
CA GLU A 24 5.18 16.05 5.84
C GLU A 24 6.11 15.84 7.05
N ARG A 25 6.19 16.81 7.95
CA ARG A 25 7.02 16.74 9.16
C ARG A 25 6.49 15.68 10.12
N LEU A 26 5.16 15.53 10.21
CA LEU A 26 4.55 14.50 11.05
C LEU A 26 4.78 13.10 10.47
N ILE A 27 4.74 12.95 9.15
CA ILE A 27 5.08 11.70 8.45
C ILE A 27 6.54 11.33 8.73
N GLU A 28 7.46 12.28 8.58
CA GLU A 28 8.88 12.07 8.84
C GLU A 28 9.12 11.70 10.31
N LEU A 29 8.59 12.48 11.24
CA LEU A 29 8.74 12.22 12.68
C LEU A 29 8.18 10.85 13.06
N ALA A 30 6.99 10.49 12.54
CA ALA A 30 6.39 9.19 12.80
C ALA A 30 7.24 8.03 12.24
N GLY A 31 7.90 8.25 11.10
CA GLY A 31 8.76 7.25 10.47
C GLY A 31 9.98 6.86 11.30
N PHE A 32 10.53 7.74 12.12
CA PHE A 32 11.63 7.41 13.04
C PHE A 32 11.19 6.59 14.25
N TYR A 33 9.90 6.58 14.57
CA TYR A 33 9.35 5.81 15.69
C TYR A 33 8.63 4.54 15.27
N ALA A 34 8.36 4.39 13.97
CA ALA A 34 7.66 3.24 13.40
C ALA A 34 8.62 2.27 12.71
N ASP A 35 8.30 0.99 12.73
CA ASP A 35 9.01 -0.02 11.95
C ASP A 35 8.53 -0.03 10.49
N ARG A 36 7.23 0.18 10.27
CA ARG A 36 6.61 0.25 8.94
C ARG A 36 5.60 1.40 8.86
N MET A 37 5.50 1.99 7.69
CA MET A 37 4.44 2.95 7.39
C MET A 37 3.62 2.47 6.19
N SER A 38 2.31 2.71 6.22
CA SER A 38 1.44 2.45 5.08
C SER A 38 0.66 3.70 4.69
N VAL A 39 0.46 3.85 3.39
CA VAL A 39 -0.50 4.81 2.82
C VAL A 39 -1.42 3.99 1.92
N ASN A 40 -2.69 3.90 2.27
CA ASN A 40 -3.61 3.06 1.52
C ASN A 40 -3.99 3.72 0.18
N LEU A 41 -3.81 2.97 -0.91
CA LEU A 41 -4.26 3.36 -2.23
C LEU A 41 -5.79 3.31 -2.34
N GLU A 42 -6.41 2.40 -1.61
CA GLU A 42 -7.83 2.05 -1.52
C GLU A 42 -8.35 1.39 -2.81
N LEU A 43 -8.24 2.04 -3.96
CA LEU A 43 -8.74 1.56 -5.24
C LEU A 43 -7.66 1.63 -6.32
N PRO A 44 -7.63 0.67 -7.26
CA PRO A 44 -6.56 0.56 -8.25
C PRO A 44 -6.51 1.73 -9.23
N THR A 45 -7.68 2.27 -9.65
CA THR A 45 -7.77 3.33 -10.66
C THR A 45 -8.17 4.69 -10.08
N ALA A 46 -7.88 5.76 -10.82
CA ALA A 46 -8.26 7.11 -10.43
C ALA A 46 -9.79 7.31 -10.56
N GLU A 47 -10.39 6.66 -11.53
CA GLU A 47 -11.82 6.68 -11.81
C GLU A 47 -12.59 6.05 -10.65
N SER A 48 -12.19 4.87 -10.22
CA SER A 48 -12.79 4.16 -9.09
C SER A 48 -12.60 4.94 -7.78
N LEU A 49 -11.42 5.51 -7.58
CA LEU A 49 -11.16 6.36 -6.42
C LEU A 49 -12.08 7.58 -6.41
N LYS A 50 -12.28 8.23 -7.56
CA LYS A 50 -13.19 9.38 -7.68
C LYS A 50 -14.66 8.99 -7.43
N ALA A 51 -15.05 7.79 -7.88
CA ALA A 51 -16.42 7.29 -7.73
C ALA A 51 -16.75 6.94 -6.27
N LEU A 52 -15.86 6.23 -5.57
CA LEU A 52 -16.14 5.67 -4.23
C LEU A 52 -15.49 6.45 -3.08
N ALA A 53 -14.47 7.25 -3.35
CA ALA A 53 -13.79 8.07 -2.36
C ALA A 53 -13.48 9.48 -2.91
N PRO A 54 -14.50 10.29 -3.26
CA PRO A 54 -14.35 11.56 -4.00
C PRO A 54 -13.48 12.58 -3.26
N ASN A 55 -13.37 12.48 -1.95
CA ASN A 55 -12.54 13.35 -1.11
C ASN A 55 -11.04 12.96 -1.13
N LYS A 56 -10.67 11.84 -1.79
CA LYS A 56 -9.30 11.41 -1.96
C LYS A 56 -8.85 11.62 -3.41
N SER A 57 -7.59 12.00 -3.59
CA SER A 57 -6.98 12.05 -4.92
C SER A 57 -5.73 11.15 -4.98
N ARG A 58 -5.43 10.62 -6.15
CA ARG A 58 -4.19 9.84 -6.34
C ARG A 58 -2.95 10.63 -5.94
N LYS A 59 -2.91 11.92 -6.26
CA LYS A 59 -1.80 12.79 -5.86
C LYS A 59 -1.64 12.84 -4.35
N ALA A 60 -2.75 13.04 -3.60
CA ALA A 60 -2.70 13.10 -2.13
C ALA A 60 -2.22 11.78 -1.49
N ILE A 61 -2.44 10.63 -2.16
CA ILE A 61 -1.99 9.31 -1.70
C ILE A 61 -0.53 9.07 -2.11
N LEU A 62 -0.15 9.35 -3.35
CA LEU A 62 1.19 9.05 -3.87
C LEU A 62 2.27 10.00 -3.35
N THR A 63 1.91 11.25 -3.00
CA THR A 63 2.86 12.21 -2.43
C THR A 63 3.52 11.68 -1.14
N PRO A 64 2.78 11.26 -0.10
CA PRO A 64 3.40 10.69 1.09
C PRO A 64 4.15 9.38 0.83
N MET A 65 3.70 8.54 -0.13
CA MET A 65 4.47 7.35 -0.52
C MET A 65 5.85 7.73 -1.08
N ARG A 66 5.91 8.75 -1.93
CA ARG A 66 7.17 9.26 -2.47
C ARG A 66 8.06 9.86 -1.39
N GLN A 67 7.49 10.63 -0.48
CA GLN A 67 8.21 11.18 0.66
C GLN A 67 8.85 10.08 1.50
N VAL A 68 8.11 9.05 1.85
CA VAL A 68 8.62 7.91 2.63
C VAL A 68 9.75 7.19 1.87
N GLN A 69 9.60 7.00 0.55
CA GLN A 69 10.64 6.38 -0.27
C GLN A 69 11.93 7.20 -0.24
N LEU A 70 11.86 8.49 -0.58
CA LEU A 70 13.03 9.37 -0.64
C LEU A 70 13.74 9.43 0.73
N ARG A 71 12.98 9.61 1.82
CA ARG A 71 13.55 9.65 3.16
C ARG A 71 14.21 8.33 3.57
N ARG A 72 13.69 7.20 3.12
CA ARG A 72 14.34 5.89 3.33
C ARG A 72 15.66 5.78 2.56
N GLU A 73 15.72 6.27 1.33
CA GLU A 73 16.95 6.28 0.52
C GLU A 73 18.02 7.16 1.17
N GLU A 74 17.66 8.36 1.64
CA GLU A 74 18.54 9.24 2.42
C GLU A 74 19.03 8.57 3.69
N ASN A 75 18.13 7.93 4.44
CA ASN A 75 18.47 7.26 5.69
C ASN A 75 19.42 6.06 5.50
N LYS A 76 19.36 5.35 4.37
CA LYS A 76 20.35 4.33 4.03
C LYS A 76 21.77 4.92 3.98
N ASN A 77 21.92 6.10 3.37
CA ASN A 77 23.18 6.81 3.29
C ASN A 77 23.64 7.30 4.67
N GLU A 78 22.73 7.86 5.47
CA GLU A 78 23.04 8.27 6.85
C GLU A 78 23.55 7.10 7.69
N LEU A 79 22.92 5.93 7.58
CA LEU A 79 23.32 4.71 8.30
C LEU A 79 24.68 4.16 7.88
N MET A 80 25.10 4.41 6.62
CA MET A 80 26.45 4.06 6.17
C MET A 80 27.51 5.03 6.72
N LEU A 81 27.17 6.32 6.84
CA LEU A 81 28.11 7.35 7.27
C LEU A 81 28.20 7.48 8.80
N TYR A 82 27.10 7.28 9.52
CA TYR A 82 27.01 7.54 10.95
C TYR A 82 26.57 6.29 11.71
N ARG A 83 27.52 5.73 12.49
CA ARG A 83 27.24 4.60 13.37
C ARG A 83 26.25 5.02 14.45
N GLY A 84 25.08 4.40 14.48
CA GLY A 84 24.04 4.72 15.47
C GLY A 84 23.01 5.76 15.01
N ALA A 85 23.03 6.19 13.74
CA ALA A 85 21.94 6.99 13.19
C ALA A 85 20.57 6.30 13.38
N PRO A 86 19.50 7.05 13.67
CA PRO A 86 18.17 6.48 13.86
C PRO A 86 17.68 5.88 12.55
N LYS A 87 17.00 4.73 12.65
CA LYS A 87 16.41 4.04 11.50
C LYS A 87 15.05 4.65 11.15
N PHE A 88 14.83 4.95 9.88
CA PHE A 88 13.56 5.42 9.36
C PHE A 88 12.79 4.28 8.70
N VAL A 89 11.63 3.92 9.23
CA VAL A 89 10.75 2.80 8.81
C VAL A 89 11.54 1.61 8.25
N PRO A 90 12.36 0.92 9.05
CA PRO A 90 13.29 -0.11 8.58
C PRO A 90 12.60 -1.28 7.87
N ALA A 91 11.35 -1.62 8.23
CA ALA A 91 10.56 -2.63 7.54
C ALA A 91 9.84 -2.09 6.28
N GLY A 92 10.09 -0.83 5.91
CA GLY A 92 9.63 -0.23 4.68
C GLY A 92 8.20 0.27 4.70
N GLN A 93 7.67 0.52 3.51
CA GLN A 93 6.29 0.95 3.34
C GLN A 93 5.41 -0.10 2.67
N SER A 94 4.11 0.03 2.87
CA SER A 94 3.08 -0.84 2.28
C SER A 94 1.83 -0.04 1.91
N THR A 95 0.95 -0.67 1.13
CA THR A 95 -0.36 -0.12 0.77
C THR A 95 -1.43 -1.21 0.83
N GLN A 96 -2.68 -0.81 0.68
CA GLN A 96 -3.83 -1.71 0.59
C GLN A 96 -4.73 -1.28 -0.57
N MET A 97 -5.28 -2.27 -1.29
CA MET A 97 -6.31 -2.11 -2.30
C MET A 97 -7.53 -2.97 -1.96
N ILE A 98 -8.71 -2.41 -2.21
CA ILE A 98 -9.99 -3.10 -2.08
C ILE A 98 -10.28 -3.77 -3.42
N ILE A 99 -10.64 -5.05 -3.42
CA ILE A 99 -10.84 -5.87 -4.59
C ILE A 99 -12.31 -6.25 -4.74
N GLY A 100 -12.87 -5.98 -5.91
CA GLY A 100 -14.27 -6.32 -6.22
C GLY A 100 -15.30 -5.25 -5.85
N ALA A 101 -14.86 -4.09 -5.34
CA ALA A 101 -15.74 -2.93 -5.18
C ALA A 101 -16.02 -2.22 -6.52
N THR A 102 -15.14 -2.38 -7.48
CA THR A 102 -15.16 -1.76 -8.81
C THR A 102 -14.79 -2.81 -9.87
N ARG A 103 -14.83 -2.42 -11.16
CA ARG A 103 -14.78 -3.37 -12.29
C ARG A 103 -13.37 -3.61 -12.84
N GLU A 104 -12.33 -3.21 -12.13
CA GLU A 104 -10.96 -3.45 -12.59
C GLU A 104 -10.69 -4.94 -12.77
N SER A 105 -10.00 -5.25 -13.86
CA SER A 105 -9.47 -6.58 -14.15
C SER A 105 -8.29 -6.91 -13.22
N ASP A 106 -7.98 -8.19 -13.10
CA ASP A 106 -6.81 -8.62 -12.32
C ASP A 106 -5.51 -8.13 -12.97
N LEU A 107 -5.45 -8.03 -14.30
CA LEU A 107 -4.31 -7.43 -15.01
C LEU A 107 -4.07 -5.97 -14.58
N GLU A 108 -5.12 -5.16 -14.48
CA GLU A 108 -4.99 -3.77 -14.02
C GLU A 108 -4.51 -3.71 -12.56
N ILE A 109 -5.06 -4.54 -11.69
CA ILE A 109 -4.68 -4.60 -10.27
C ILE A 109 -3.22 -5.00 -10.11
N VAL A 110 -2.79 -6.08 -10.79
CA VAL A 110 -1.42 -6.61 -10.72
C VAL A 110 -0.43 -5.62 -11.34
N SER A 111 -0.79 -4.96 -12.47
CA SER A 111 0.04 -3.91 -13.09
C SER A 111 0.22 -2.68 -12.19
N VAL A 112 -0.82 -2.30 -11.44
CA VAL A 112 -0.71 -1.23 -10.45
C VAL A 112 0.23 -1.64 -9.31
N ALA A 113 0.10 -2.88 -8.81
CA ALA A 113 0.98 -3.41 -7.76
C ALA A 113 2.44 -3.42 -8.20
N GLU A 114 2.72 -3.94 -9.41
CA GLU A 114 4.06 -3.93 -10.03
C GLU A 114 4.64 -2.51 -10.09
N SER A 115 3.87 -1.56 -10.62
CA SER A 115 4.29 -0.15 -10.68
C SER A 115 4.59 0.46 -9.31
N LEU A 116 3.85 0.08 -8.27
CA LEU A 116 4.09 0.54 -6.91
C LEU A 116 5.38 -0.05 -6.33
N TYR A 117 5.68 -1.32 -6.58
CA TYR A 117 6.95 -1.94 -6.19
C TYR A 117 8.13 -1.25 -6.85
N GLN A 118 8.06 -1.06 -8.17
CA GLN A 118 9.15 -0.48 -8.95
C GLN A 118 9.39 1.01 -8.63
N LYS A 119 8.33 1.81 -8.49
CA LYS A 119 8.42 3.27 -8.39
C LYS A 119 8.48 3.83 -6.97
N PHE A 120 8.03 3.08 -5.96
CA PHE A 120 7.91 3.56 -4.59
C PHE A 120 8.62 2.69 -3.55
N ASP A 121 9.40 1.68 -3.96
CA ASP A 121 10.07 0.72 -3.06
C ASP A 121 9.12 0.15 -2.00
N LEU A 122 7.87 -0.14 -2.38
CA LEU A 122 6.93 -0.80 -1.49
C LEU A 122 7.45 -2.19 -1.14
N LYS A 123 7.17 -2.62 0.09
CA LYS A 123 7.51 -3.99 0.54
C LYS A 123 6.31 -4.93 0.49
N ARG A 124 5.09 -4.38 0.45
CA ARG A 124 3.88 -5.18 0.35
C ARG A 124 2.68 -4.36 -0.14
N VAL A 125 1.89 -4.98 -0.98
CA VAL A 125 0.51 -4.60 -1.28
C VAL A 125 -0.40 -5.58 -0.54
N PHE A 126 -1.39 -5.06 0.19
CA PHE A 126 -2.45 -5.85 0.79
C PHE A 126 -3.68 -5.77 -0.10
N TYR A 127 -4.28 -6.91 -0.39
CA TYR A 127 -5.54 -7.02 -1.10
C TYR A 127 -6.62 -7.34 -0.09
N SER A 128 -7.76 -6.67 -0.20
CA SER A 128 -8.90 -6.86 0.71
C SER A 128 -10.16 -7.07 -0.12
N ALA A 129 -10.74 -8.24 -0.04
CA ALA A 129 -12.00 -8.53 -0.71
C ALA A 129 -13.10 -7.60 -0.19
N PHE A 130 -13.83 -6.97 -1.12
CA PHE A 130 -14.91 -6.05 -0.81
C PHE A 130 -16.08 -6.77 -0.14
N VAL A 131 -16.62 -6.14 0.90
CA VAL A 131 -17.84 -6.60 1.60
C VAL A 131 -18.85 -5.45 1.62
N ASN A 132 -20.01 -5.63 0.98
CA ASN A 132 -21.10 -4.65 1.00
C ASN A 132 -21.91 -4.75 2.28
N VAL A 133 -21.41 -4.20 3.37
CA VAL A 133 -22.04 -4.28 4.71
C VAL A 133 -23.38 -3.54 4.75
N ASN A 134 -23.46 -2.38 4.07
CA ASN A 134 -24.63 -1.51 4.14
C ASN A 134 -25.66 -1.79 3.04
N GLN A 135 -25.41 -2.80 2.18
CA GLN A 135 -26.27 -3.13 1.03
C GLN A 135 -26.56 -1.92 0.14
N ASP A 136 -25.57 -1.04 -0.02
CA ASP A 136 -25.67 0.15 -0.86
C ASP A 136 -25.90 -0.28 -2.32
N LYS A 137 -26.95 0.24 -2.93
CA LYS A 137 -27.36 -0.07 -4.31
C LYS A 137 -26.37 0.43 -5.38
N GLN A 138 -25.51 1.38 -5.02
CA GLN A 138 -24.46 1.91 -5.92
C GLN A 138 -23.23 1.00 -5.96
N LEU A 139 -23.11 0.06 -5.03
CA LEU A 139 -22.01 -0.88 -4.91
C LEU A 139 -22.43 -2.27 -5.42
N PRO A 140 -21.47 -3.09 -5.87
CA PRO A 140 -21.77 -4.44 -6.31
C PRO A 140 -22.49 -5.24 -5.23
N ALA A 141 -23.56 -5.93 -5.60
CA ALA A 141 -24.22 -6.89 -4.72
C ALA A 141 -23.27 -8.08 -4.49
N THR A 142 -22.97 -8.36 -3.24
CA THR A 142 -22.16 -9.54 -2.86
C THR A 142 -23.09 -10.72 -2.55
N MET A 143 -23.91 -11.12 -3.52
CA MET A 143 -24.87 -12.23 -3.34
C MET A 143 -24.16 -13.54 -2.97
N ASP A 144 -22.95 -13.75 -3.51
CA ASP A 144 -22.11 -14.93 -3.26
C ASP A 144 -21.03 -14.67 -2.19
N GLY A 145 -21.16 -13.58 -1.42
CA GLY A 145 -20.16 -13.15 -0.44
C GLY A 145 -18.97 -12.42 -1.04
N PRO A 146 -17.95 -12.08 -0.22
CA PRO A 146 -16.77 -11.37 -0.68
C PRO A 146 -15.93 -12.25 -1.63
N PRO A 147 -15.24 -11.67 -2.63
CA PRO A 147 -14.46 -12.42 -3.62
C PRO A 147 -13.12 -12.96 -3.05
N LEU A 148 -13.19 -13.81 -2.05
CA LEU A 148 -12.02 -14.32 -1.31
C LEU A 148 -11.08 -15.15 -2.20
N LEU A 149 -11.61 -15.93 -3.14
CA LEU A 149 -10.78 -16.70 -4.05
C LEU A 149 -9.95 -15.77 -4.94
N ARG A 150 -10.54 -14.68 -5.43
CA ARG A 150 -9.86 -13.66 -6.22
C ARG A 150 -8.76 -12.97 -5.40
N GLU A 151 -9.06 -12.61 -4.15
CA GLU A 151 -8.06 -12.06 -3.22
C GLU A 151 -6.87 -13.01 -3.05
N HIS A 152 -7.12 -14.30 -2.82
CA HIS A 152 -6.06 -15.31 -2.68
C HIS A 152 -5.22 -15.45 -3.96
N ARG A 153 -5.85 -15.43 -5.15
CA ARG A 153 -5.13 -15.50 -6.42
C ARG A 153 -4.26 -14.27 -6.67
N LEU A 154 -4.74 -13.09 -6.30
CA LEU A 154 -3.95 -11.85 -6.36
C LEU A 154 -2.74 -11.91 -5.42
N TYR A 155 -2.87 -12.48 -4.22
CA TYR A 155 -1.71 -12.72 -3.36
C TYR A 155 -0.71 -13.70 -3.96
N GLN A 156 -1.15 -14.72 -4.69
CA GLN A 156 -0.25 -15.63 -5.41
C GLN A 156 0.48 -14.91 -6.55
N ALA A 157 -0.22 -14.10 -7.35
CA ALA A 157 0.39 -13.27 -8.39
C ALA A 157 1.39 -12.27 -7.80
N ASP A 158 1.02 -11.59 -6.71
CA ASP A 158 1.90 -10.69 -5.98
C ASP A 158 3.20 -11.36 -5.50
N TRP A 159 3.10 -12.63 -5.08
CA TRP A 159 4.27 -13.42 -4.71
C TRP A 159 5.21 -13.62 -5.90
N LEU A 160 4.68 -13.92 -7.08
CA LEU A 160 5.46 -14.08 -8.32
C LEU A 160 6.17 -12.78 -8.71
N LEU A 161 5.46 -11.64 -8.65
CA LEU A 161 6.06 -10.33 -8.91
C LEU A 161 7.25 -10.04 -7.99
N ARG A 162 7.09 -10.27 -6.67
CA ARG A 162 8.07 -9.82 -5.67
C ARG A 162 9.28 -10.71 -5.50
N PHE A 163 9.13 -12.00 -5.70
CA PHE A 163 10.15 -13.00 -5.35
C PHE A 163 10.69 -13.77 -6.55
N TYR A 164 9.95 -13.78 -7.65
CA TYR A 164 10.34 -14.50 -8.87
C TYR A 164 10.56 -13.55 -10.05
N GLU A 165 10.39 -12.25 -9.85
CA GLU A 165 10.64 -11.20 -10.85
C GLU A 165 9.77 -11.32 -12.11
N PHE A 166 8.58 -11.94 -12.01
CA PHE A 166 7.60 -11.95 -13.09
C PHE A 166 7.06 -10.54 -13.32
N GLU A 167 6.75 -10.23 -14.57
CA GLU A 167 5.99 -9.04 -14.94
C GLU A 167 4.49 -9.34 -14.96
N ALA A 168 3.65 -8.33 -14.70
CA ALA A 168 2.19 -8.48 -14.73
C ALA A 168 1.69 -9.05 -16.07
N LYS A 169 2.32 -8.65 -17.18
CA LYS A 169 1.98 -9.10 -18.55
C LYS A 169 2.36 -10.54 -18.84
N GLU A 170 3.25 -11.14 -18.07
CA GLU A 170 3.59 -12.56 -18.19
C GLU A 170 2.55 -13.43 -17.48
N LEU A 171 1.92 -12.91 -16.43
CA LEU A 171 0.89 -13.61 -15.67
C LEU A 171 -0.50 -13.49 -16.29
N LEU A 172 -0.82 -12.33 -16.84
CA LEU A 172 -2.13 -11.98 -17.39
C LEU A 172 -1.98 -11.21 -18.70
N SER A 173 -2.99 -11.26 -19.56
CA SER A 173 -2.97 -10.56 -20.84
C SER A 173 -4.28 -9.83 -21.11
N GLU A 174 -4.30 -8.92 -22.08
CA GLU A 174 -5.53 -8.22 -22.49
C GLU A 174 -6.62 -9.18 -22.99
N LYS A 175 -6.25 -10.36 -23.51
CA LYS A 175 -7.19 -11.40 -23.93
C LYS A 175 -7.74 -12.21 -22.77
N ASN A 176 -6.93 -12.37 -21.72
CA ASN A 176 -7.27 -13.09 -20.49
C ASN A 176 -6.88 -12.21 -19.29
N PRO A 177 -7.67 -11.15 -18.99
CA PRO A 177 -7.30 -10.16 -17.98
C PRO A 177 -7.65 -10.56 -16.54
N ASN A 178 -8.32 -11.70 -16.35
CA ASN A 178 -8.76 -12.25 -15.05
C ASN A 178 -8.40 -13.73 -14.95
#